data_6cb8951e43b25ebc6fa3d602c5db5bb4
#
_entry.id   6cb8951e43b25ebc6fa3d602c5db5bb4
#
_cell.length_a   1.000
_cell.length_b   1.000
_cell.length_c   1.000
_cell.angle_alpha   90.00
_cell.angle_beta   90.00
_cell.angle_gamma   90.00
#
_symmetry.space_group_name_H-M   'P 1'
#
loop_
_entity.id
_entity.type
_entity.pdbx_description
1 polymer ?
#
loop_
_entity_poly.entity_id
_entity_poly.type
_entity_poly.pdbx_seq_one_letter_code
_entity_poly.pdbx_strand_id
1 'polypeptide(L)'
;MSGPEASLKSLLSLDISSVIMKPYFVPDTTALDEQMRQFLRRRTHFALVVDEYGSLEGMITLEDILEEIVGEIADEFDPDSTELITPDTDGVFELDGTMTIRDLNRAMDWNLPDEHANTLAGLVLHEAQMIPVVGQVFRFHGFRFEVAGRDANRITVVRVRPLLNRQFNNSLTS
;
A
#
# COMPACT_ATOMS: atom_id res chain seq x y z
N MET A 1 -33.06 -29.17 0.44
CA MET A 1 -33.54 -27.92 1.05
C MET A 1 -32.95 -27.84 2.44
N SER A 2 -31.81 -27.18 2.59
CA SER A 2 -31.11 -27.00 3.86
C SER A 2 -31.61 -25.68 4.45
N GLY A 3 -32.51 -25.76 5.42
CA GLY A 3 -33.11 -24.58 6.04
C GLY A 3 -32.18 -23.92 7.07
N PRO A 4 -32.47 -22.69 7.52
CA PRO A 4 -31.65 -21.90 8.45
C PRO A 4 -31.40 -22.60 9.80
N GLU A 5 -32.20 -23.57 10.20
CA GLU A 5 -32.04 -24.38 11.44
C GLU A 5 -30.80 -25.33 11.35
N ALA A 6 -30.49 -25.85 10.17
CA ALA A 6 -29.32 -26.70 9.99
C ALA A 6 -28.02 -25.89 10.13
N SER A 7 -28.04 -24.63 9.70
CA SER A 7 -26.91 -23.69 9.82
C SER A 7 -26.64 -23.31 11.28
N LEU A 8 -27.69 -23.08 12.09
CA LEU A 8 -27.55 -22.76 13.51
C LEU A 8 -27.01 -23.95 14.33
N LYS A 9 -27.47 -25.18 14.04
CA LYS A 9 -26.98 -26.39 14.72
C LYS A 9 -25.48 -26.63 14.42
N SER A 10 -25.03 -26.37 13.20
CA SER A 10 -23.59 -26.50 12.84
C SER A 10 -22.74 -25.44 13.53
N LEU A 11 -23.26 -24.22 13.74
CA LEU A 11 -22.56 -23.17 14.50
C LEU A 11 -22.43 -23.50 15.99
N LEU A 12 -23.46 -24.12 16.58
CA LEU A 12 -23.45 -24.54 17.99
C LEU A 12 -22.53 -25.74 18.26
N SER A 13 -22.17 -26.51 17.23
CA SER A 13 -21.25 -27.62 17.30
C SER A 13 -19.81 -27.25 16.85
N LEU A 14 -19.56 -25.97 16.54
CA LEU A 14 -18.23 -25.52 16.14
C LEU A 14 -17.25 -25.64 17.31
N ASP A 15 -16.27 -26.52 17.18
CA ASP A 15 -15.16 -26.57 18.12
C ASP A 15 -14.18 -25.44 17.80
N ILE A 16 -14.24 -24.37 18.59
CA ILE A 16 -13.37 -23.19 18.43
C ILE A 16 -11.90 -23.60 18.49
N SER A 17 -11.54 -24.61 19.30
CA SER A 17 -10.16 -25.07 19.42
C SER A 17 -9.59 -25.65 18.11
N SER A 18 -10.46 -26.15 17.24
CA SER A 18 -10.07 -26.68 15.92
C SER A 18 -9.71 -25.60 14.89
N VAL A 19 -10.14 -24.35 15.11
CA VAL A 19 -9.92 -23.21 14.20
C VAL A 19 -9.01 -22.12 14.79
N ILE A 20 -8.60 -22.25 16.06
CA ILE A 20 -7.66 -21.34 16.70
C ILE A 20 -6.29 -21.41 16.00
N MET A 21 -5.84 -20.28 15.51
CA MET A 21 -4.49 -20.12 14.98
C MET A 21 -3.47 -20.01 16.14
N LYS A 22 -2.25 -20.49 15.91
CA LYS A 22 -1.17 -20.27 16.88
C LYS A 22 -0.90 -18.76 16.96
N PRO A 23 -0.83 -18.18 18.19
CA PRO A 23 -0.53 -16.78 18.34
C PRO A 23 0.90 -16.50 17.83
N TYR A 24 1.05 -15.37 17.15
CA TYR A 24 2.33 -14.86 16.69
C TYR A 24 2.71 -13.66 17.57
N PHE A 25 3.80 -13.80 18.32
CA PHE A 25 4.32 -12.76 19.20
C PHE A 25 5.49 -12.04 18.56
N VAL A 26 5.58 -10.75 18.80
CA VAL A 26 6.62 -9.85 18.31
C VAL A 26 7.06 -8.92 19.44
N PRO A 27 8.38 -8.67 19.64
CA PRO A 27 8.86 -7.66 20.57
C PRO A 27 8.41 -6.26 20.15
N ASP A 28 8.10 -5.38 21.12
CA ASP A 28 7.77 -3.97 20.93
C ASP A 28 8.91 -3.17 20.25
N THR A 29 10.14 -3.63 20.39
CA THR A 29 11.34 -3.05 19.77
C THR A 29 11.52 -3.40 18.30
N THR A 30 10.63 -4.21 17.71
CA THR A 30 10.72 -4.61 16.29
C THR A 30 10.41 -3.42 15.38
N ALA A 31 11.31 -3.11 14.46
CA ALA A 31 11.11 -2.05 13.48
C ALA A 31 9.96 -2.39 12.51
N LEU A 32 9.18 -1.37 12.09
CA LEU A 32 8.00 -1.56 11.24
C LEU A 32 8.33 -2.23 9.90
N ASP A 33 9.48 -1.92 9.30
CA ASP A 33 9.92 -2.51 8.03
C ASP A 33 10.24 -4.01 8.17
N GLU A 34 10.81 -4.42 9.30
CA GLU A 34 11.03 -5.84 9.59
C GLU A 34 9.70 -6.53 9.88
N GLN A 35 8.81 -5.90 10.64
CA GLN A 35 7.50 -6.46 10.95
C GLN A 35 6.65 -6.64 9.69
N MET A 36 6.65 -5.66 8.78
CA MET A 36 5.99 -5.78 7.47
C MET A 36 6.52 -6.99 6.68
N ARG A 37 7.86 -7.12 6.57
CA ARG A 37 8.46 -8.27 5.90
C ARG A 37 8.07 -9.60 6.54
N GLN A 38 7.94 -9.65 7.87
CA GLN A 38 7.51 -10.84 8.59
C GLN A 38 6.05 -11.19 8.27
N PHE A 39 5.15 -10.21 8.24
CA PHE A 39 3.75 -10.43 7.86
C PHE A 39 3.63 -10.99 6.45
N LEU A 40 4.32 -10.40 5.47
CA LEU A 40 4.31 -10.87 4.08
C LEU A 40 4.89 -12.29 3.96
N ARG A 41 6.02 -12.57 4.62
CA ARG A 41 6.68 -13.89 4.61
C ARG A 41 5.82 -14.97 5.23
N ARG A 42 5.17 -14.67 6.36
CA ARG A 42 4.33 -15.60 7.12
C ARG A 42 2.91 -15.69 6.58
N ARG A 43 2.50 -14.79 5.69
CA ARG A 43 1.12 -14.64 5.21
C ARG A 43 0.13 -14.49 6.38
N THR A 44 0.48 -13.67 7.36
CA THR A 44 -0.34 -13.32 8.50
C THR A 44 -0.53 -11.82 8.54
N HIS A 45 -1.63 -11.36 9.14
CA HIS A 45 -2.05 -9.97 9.11
C HIS A 45 -1.98 -9.30 10.47
N PHE A 46 -1.73 -10.08 11.56
CA PHE A 46 -1.64 -9.52 12.89
C PHE A 46 -0.63 -10.26 13.76
N ALA A 47 -0.11 -9.58 14.80
CA ALA A 47 0.75 -10.13 15.84
C ALA A 47 0.40 -9.53 17.20
N LEU A 48 0.71 -10.27 18.26
CA LEU A 48 0.65 -9.80 19.63
C LEU A 48 2.00 -9.18 20.00
N VAL A 49 1.98 -7.94 20.50
CA VAL A 49 3.18 -7.21 20.90
C VAL A 49 3.47 -7.49 22.36
N VAL A 50 4.72 -7.84 22.65
CA VAL A 50 5.18 -8.15 24.02
C VAL A 50 6.43 -7.34 24.37
N ASP A 51 6.57 -6.99 25.66
CA ASP A 51 7.77 -6.39 26.21
C ASP A 51 8.90 -7.43 26.44
N GLU A 52 10.04 -6.98 27.00
CA GLU A 52 11.19 -7.82 27.31
C GLU A 52 10.93 -8.86 28.41
N TYR A 53 9.85 -8.70 29.17
CA TYR A 53 9.42 -9.63 30.23
C TYR A 53 8.36 -10.61 29.75
N GLY A 54 7.89 -10.46 28.50
CA GLY A 54 6.81 -11.27 27.90
C GLY A 54 5.41 -10.79 28.28
N SER A 55 5.26 -9.58 28.87
CA SER A 55 3.96 -9.00 29.13
C SER A 55 3.33 -8.55 27.83
N LEU A 56 2.02 -8.76 27.68
CA LEU A 56 1.27 -8.32 26.50
C LEU A 56 1.07 -6.80 26.55
N GLU A 57 1.64 -6.08 25.59
CA GLU A 57 1.49 -4.64 25.41
C GLU A 57 0.33 -4.28 24.48
N GLY A 58 0.01 -5.17 23.52
CA GLY A 58 -1.06 -4.93 22.58
C GLY A 58 -1.00 -5.85 21.38
N MET A 59 -1.51 -5.34 20.27
CA MET A 59 -1.41 -6.03 18.98
C MET A 59 -1.06 -5.03 17.88
N ILE A 60 -0.46 -5.54 16.81
CA ILE A 60 -0.16 -4.79 15.60
C ILE A 60 -0.72 -5.57 14.41
N THR A 61 -1.33 -4.84 13.46
CA THR A 61 -1.82 -5.40 12.21
C THR A 61 -0.98 -4.94 11.02
N LEU A 62 -1.12 -5.61 9.89
CA LEU A 62 -0.51 -5.16 8.64
C LEU A 62 -1.12 -3.82 8.21
N GLU A 63 -2.40 -3.65 8.46
CA GLU A 63 -3.17 -2.43 8.18
C GLU A 63 -2.61 -1.23 8.95
N ASP A 64 -2.28 -1.37 10.25
CA ASP A 64 -1.66 -0.29 11.06
C ASP A 64 -0.32 0.15 10.45
N ILE A 65 0.48 -0.80 9.96
CA ILE A 65 1.75 -0.49 9.30
C ILE A 65 1.52 0.23 7.98
N LEU A 66 0.53 -0.21 7.20
CA LEU A 66 0.19 0.42 5.93
C LEU A 66 -0.32 1.85 6.14
N GLU A 67 -1.19 2.07 7.13
CA GLU A 67 -1.70 3.40 7.49
C GLU A 67 -0.56 4.36 7.89
N GLU A 68 0.40 3.89 8.70
CA GLU A 68 1.56 4.69 9.10
C GLU A 68 2.43 5.12 7.90
N ILE A 69 2.52 4.30 6.86
CA ILE A 69 3.38 4.55 5.69
C ILE A 69 2.67 5.34 4.60
N VAL A 70 1.41 5.01 4.32
CA VAL A 70 0.60 5.62 3.26
C VAL A 70 -0.04 6.92 3.75
N GLY A 71 -0.32 7.02 5.06
CA GLY A 71 -1.10 8.07 5.68
C GLY A 71 -2.60 7.89 5.49
N GLU A 72 -3.38 8.74 6.15
CA GLU A 72 -4.82 8.77 5.95
C GLU A 72 -5.15 9.07 4.49
N ILE A 73 -6.05 8.28 3.92
CA ILE A 73 -6.60 8.55 2.59
C ILE A 73 -7.40 9.85 2.73
N ALA A 74 -6.92 10.92 2.09
CA ALA A 74 -7.68 12.17 2.05
C ALA A 74 -9.09 11.88 1.50
N ASP A 75 -10.10 12.33 2.26
CA ASP A 75 -11.50 12.15 1.87
C ASP A 75 -11.73 12.80 0.49
N GLU A 76 -12.49 12.18 -0.40
CA GLU A 76 -12.72 12.54 -1.82
C GLU A 76 -13.35 13.95 -2.04
N PHE A 77 -13.36 14.80 -1.02
CA PHE A 77 -14.10 16.08 -1.00
C PHE A 77 -13.25 17.33 -0.83
N ASP A 78 -11.94 17.31 -1.07
CA ASP A 78 -11.18 18.55 -1.12
C ASP A 78 -11.03 19.02 -2.58
N PRO A 79 -11.95 19.91 -3.07
CA PRO A 79 -11.94 20.39 -4.46
C PRO A 79 -10.78 21.33 -4.77
N ASP A 80 -10.00 21.76 -3.78
CA ASP A 80 -8.98 22.80 -3.91
C ASP A 80 -7.56 22.27 -4.22
N SER A 81 -7.35 20.96 -4.29
CA SER A 81 -6.02 20.40 -4.54
C SER A 81 -5.69 20.10 -6.02
N THR A 82 -6.48 20.62 -6.97
CA THR A 82 -6.14 20.54 -8.39
C THR A 82 -5.16 21.65 -8.77
N GLU A 83 -4.05 21.80 -8.09
CA GLU A 83 -2.91 22.50 -8.66
C GLU A 83 -2.56 21.79 -9.98
N LEU A 84 -2.40 22.58 -11.05
CA LEU A 84 -2.02 22.05 -12.36
C LEU A 84 -0.72 21.24 -12.22
N ILE A 85 -0.85 19.91 -12.18
CA ILE A 85 0.29 19.00 -12.11
C ILE A 85 1.03 19.11 -13.43
N THR A 86 2.16 19.82 -13.43
CA THR A 86 3.00 20.00 -14.61
C THR A 86 4.29 19.21 -14.46
N PRO A 87 4.76 18.55 -15.53
CA PRO A 87 6.06 17.88 -15.48
C PRO A 87 7.19 18.91 -15.45
N ASP A 88 8.33 18.50 -14.92
CA ASP A 88 9.58 19.23 -15.10
C ASP A 88 10.10 19.14 -16.56
N THR A 89 11.28 19.73 -16.81
CA THR A 89 11.90 19.74 -18.16
C THR A 89 12.24 18.33 -18.69
N ASP A 90 12.32 17.35 -17.81
CA ASP A 90 12.66 15.95 -18.13
C ASP A 90 11.43 15.04 -18.22
N GLY A 91 10.23 15.62 -18.09
CA GLY A 91 8.94 14.91 -18.11
C GLY A 91 8.70 14.10 -16.83
N VAL A 92 9.26 14.55 -15.71
CA VAL A 92 9.05 13.96 -14.38
C VAL A 92 8.00 14.78 -13.64
N PHE A 93 7.05 14.10 -13.04
CA PHE A 93 6.01 14.67 -12.19
C PHE A 93 6.39 14.45 -10.73
N GLU A 94 6.43 15.51 -9.94
CA GLU A 94 6.59 15.41 -8.48
C GLU A 94 5.19 15.45 -7.85
N LEU A 95 4.81 14.35 -7.19
CA LEU A 95 3.44 14.10 -6.75
C LEU A 95 3.42 13.80 -5.25
N ASP A 96 2.36 14.25 -4.57
CA ASP A 96 2.12 13.86 -3.19
C ASP A 96 1.78 12.37 -3.10
N GLY A 97 2.39 11.67 -2.15
CA GLY A 97 2.18 10.23 -1.94
C GLY A 97 0.74 9.87 -1.54
N THR A 98 0.00 10.82 -0.96
CA THR A 98 -1.39 10.64 -0.53
C THR A 98 -2.40 10.81 -1.66
N MET A 99 -1.99 11.33 -2.84
CA MET A 99 -2.87 11.46 -3.99
C MET A 99 -3.48 10.13 -4.38
N THR A 100 -4.79 10.13 -4.66
CA THR A 100 -5.47 8.91 -5.05
C THR A 100 -5.11 8.50 -6.47
N ILE A 101 -5.00 7.18 -6.70
CA ILE A 101 -4.73 6.63 -8.04
C ILE A 101 -5.82 7.06 -9.02
N ARG A 102 -7.07 7.13 -8.57
CA ARG A 102 -8.22 7.54 -9.39
C ARG A 102 -8.10 8.98 -9.85
N ASP A 103 -7.70 9.90 -8.95
CA ASP A 103 -7.51 11.31 -9.30
C ASP A 103 -6.32 11.50 -10.23
N LEU A 104 -5.21 10.79 -10.01
CA LEU A 104 -4.06 10.79 -10.91
C LEU A 104 -4.44 10.29 -12.30
N ASN A 105 -5.14 9.18 -12.41
CA ASN A 105 -5.59 8.64 -13.68
C ASN A 105 -6.48 9.64 -14.42
N ARG A 106 -7.41 10.31 -13.70
CA ARG A 106 -8.29 11.31 -14.27
C ARG A 106 -7.55 12.57 -14.72
N ALA A 107 -6.63 13.10 -13.89
CA ALA A 107 -5.92 14.33 -14.15
C ALA A 107 -4.87 14.20 -15.25
N MET A 108 -4.23 13.04 -15.35
CA MET A 108 -3.07 12.81 -16.21
C MET A 108 -3.36 11.93 -17.43
N ASP A 109 -4.59 11.44 -17.57
CA ASP A 109 -4.98 10.43 -18.56
C ASP A 109 -4.08 9.18 -18.49
N TRP A 110 -3.78 8.76 -17.24
CA TRP A 110 -3.02 7.55 -16.95
C TRP A 110 -3.94 6.37 -16.67
N ASN A 111 -3.38 5.17 -16.65
CA ASN A 111 -4.10 3.94 -16.32
C ASN A 111 -3.30 3.11 -15.29
N LEU A 112 -3.04 3.70 -14.14
CA LEU A 112 -2.46 3.01 -13.00
C LEU A 112 -3.53 2.10 -12.35
N PRO A 113 -3.17 0.89 -11.89
CA PRO A 113 -4.13 -0.01 -11.24
C PRO A 113 -4.52 0.52 -9.86
N ASP A 114 -5.81 0.52 -9.55
CA ASP A 114 -6.39 0.93 -8.27
C ASP A 114 -7.02 -0.24 -7.48
N GLU A 115 -6.79 -1.49 -7.95
CA GLU A 115 -7.37 -2.70 -7.35
C GLU A 115 -6.76 -3.04 -5.98
N HIS A 116 -5.50 -2.70 -5.75
CA HIS A 116 -4.73 -3.10 -4.56
C HIS A 116 -4.20 -1.92 -3.74
N ALA A 117 -4.36 -0.70 -4.22
CA ALA A 117 -3.94 0.51 -3.54
C ALA A 117 -4.80 1.70 -3.96
N ASN A 118 -5.22 2.50 -3.00
CA ASN A 118 -6.02 3.71 -3.27
C ASN A 118 -5.14 4.93 -3.54
N THR A 119 -3.90 4.97 -3.02
CA THR A 119 -2.99 6.11 -3.11
C THR A 119 -1.71 5.77 -3.86
N LEU A 120 -1.00 6.81 -4.32
CA LEU A 120 0.28 6.67 -5.01
C LEU A 120 1.34 5.99 -4.12
N ALA A 121 1.44 6.40 -2.85
CA ALA A 121 2.32 5.77 -1.87
C ALA A 121 1.96 4.30 -1.66
N GLY A 122 0.66 4.00 -1.55
CA GLY A 122 0.15 2.63 -1.43
C GLY A 122 0.52 1.76 -2.64
N LEU A 123 0.41 2.29 -3.85
CA LEU A 123 0.80 1.56 -5.07
C LEU A 123 2.30 1.25 -5.07
N VAL A 124 3.15 2.25 -4.75
CA VAL A 124 4.60 2.04 -4.67
C VAL A 124 4.94 0.99 -3.61
N LEU A 125 4.29 1.05 -2.45
CA LEU A 125 4.52 0.09 -1.36
C LEU A 125 4.09 -1.33 -1.74
N HIS A 126 2.90 -1.46 -2.36
CA HIS A 126 2.38 -2.75 -2.82
C HIS A 126 3.32 -3.41 -3.83
N GLU A 127 3.78 -2.68 -4.83
CA GLU A 127 4.67 -3.20 -5.86
C GLU A 127 6.09 -3.48 -5.33
N ALA A 128 6.59 -2.63 -4.42
CA ALA A 128 7.91 -2.80 -3.83
C ALA A 128 8.00 -3.99 -2.87
N GLN A 129 6.88 -4.41 -2.27
CA GLN A 129 6.81 -5.45 -1.22
C GLN A 129 7.78 -5.21 -0.06
N MET A 130 8.09 -3.94 0.19
CA MET A 130 8.97 -3.47 1.25
C MET A 130 8.72 -1.97 1.49
N ILE A 131 9.11 -1.45 2.66
CA ILE A 131 9.08 0.00 2.89
C ILE A 131 10.24 0.64 2.12
N PRO A 132 9.97 1.46 1.08
CA PRO A 132 11.02 2.05 0.27
C PRO A 132 11.78 3.15 1.04
N VAL A 133 13.03 3.37 0.67
CA VAL A 133 13.85 4.49 1.16
C VAL A 133 13.93 5.61 0.13
N VAL A 134 14.21 6.84 0.59
CA VAL A 134 14.40 8.00 -0.30
C VAL A 134 15.51 7.73 -1.31
N GLY A 135 15.26 8.07 -2.57
CA GLY A 135 16.13 7.81 -3.72
C GLY A 135 15.94 6.44 -4.36
N GLN A 136 15.15 5.56 -3.77
CA GLN A 136 14.88 4.25 -4.35
C GLN A 136 13.95 4.37 -5.57
N VAL A 137 14.27 3.60 -6.60
CA VAL A 137 13.62 3.65 -7.92
C VAL A 137 12.98 2.31 -8.26
N PHE A 138 11.74 2.37 -8.71
CA PHE A 138 10.97 1.22 -9.17
C PHE A 138 10.46 1.44 -10.60
N ARG A 139 10.18 0.36 -11.33
CA ARG A 139 9.60 0.40 -12.66
C ARG A 139 8.49 -0.65 -12.76
N PHE A 140 7.26 -0.19 -12.87
CA PHE A 140 6.07 -1.03 -13.04
C PHE A 140 4.97 -0.27 -13.78
N HIS A 141 4.01 -0.97 -14.33
CA HIS A 141 2.83 -0.44 -15.05
C HIS A 141 3.15 0.61 -16.15
N GLY A 142 4.34 0.55 -16.76
CA GLY A 142 4.74 1.52 -17.78
C GLY A 142 5.29 2.84 -17.26
N PHE A 143 5.57 2.94 -15.96
CA PHE A 143 6.11 4.13 -15.30
C PHE A 143 7.39 3.83 -14.51
N ARG A 144 8.20 4.88 -14.33
CA ARG A 144 9.30 4.92 -13.37
C ARG A 144 8.85 5.73 -12.16
N PHE A 145 8.96 5.16 -11.00
CA PHE A 145 8.67 5.77 -9.71
C PHE A 145 9.96 5.93 -8.92
N GLU A 146 10.13 7.07 -8.26
CA GLU A 146 11.26 7.35 -7.37
C GLU A 146 10.70 7.94 -6.09
N VAL A 147 11.02 7.36 -4.95
CA VAL A 147 10.64 7.93 -3.65
C VAL A 147 11.53 9.15 -3.40
N ALA A 148 10.95 10.35 -3.53
CA ALA A 148 11.69 11.62 -3.40
C ALA A 148 11.63 12.19 -1.99
N GLY A 149 10.57 11.91 -1.23
CA GLY A 149 10.41 12.39 0.13
C GLY A 149 9.77 11.37 1.06
N ARG A 150 10.19 11.42 2.33
CA ARG A 150 9.59 10.69 3.45
C ARG A 150 9.58 11.57 4.68
N ASP A 151 8.54 11.41 5.49
CA ASP A 151 8.47 11.89 6.85
C ASP A 151 8.30 10.68 7.78
N ALA A 152 9.30 10.40 8.61
CA ALA A 152 9.40 9.17 9.38
C ALA A 152 9.20 7.91 8.50
N ASN A 153 8.09 7.21 8.65
CA ASN A 153 7.76 6.03 7.85
C ASN A 153 6.89 6.35 6.62
N ARG A 154 6.26 7.53 6.59
CA ARG A 154 5.33 7.95 5.54
C ARG A 154 6.06 8.36 4.27
N ILE A 155 5.61 7.87 3.12
CA ILE A 155 6.04 8.33 1.80
C ILE A 155 5.26 9.61 1.49
N THR A 156 5.96 10.75 1.46
CA THR A 156 5.32 12.06 1.22
C THR A 156 5.40 12.50 -0.21
N VAL A 157 6.51 12.21 -0.91
CA VAL A 157 6.74 12.66 -2.28
C VAL A 157 7.22 11.52 -3.16
N VAL A 158 6.58 11.35 -4.31
CA VAL A 158 6.97 10.39 -5.34
C VAL A 158 7.17 11.11 -6.67
N ARG A 159 8.32 10.91 -7.29
CA ARG A 159 8.59 11.35 -8.66
C ARG A 159 8.18 10.26 -9.64
N VAL A 160 7.27 10.60 -10.54
CA VAL A 160 6.72 9.67 -11.52
C VAL A 160 7.08 10.11 -12.92
N ARG A 161 7.54 9.19 -13.75
CA ARG A 161 7.83 9.44 -15.16
C ARG A 161 7.25 8.32 -16.01
N PRO A 162 6.39 8.62 -17.02
CA PRO A 162 5.96 7.63 -18.00
C PRO A 162 7.17 7.06 -18.76
N LEU A 163 7.23 5.75 -18.92
CA LEU A 163 8.22 5.09 -19.77
C LEU A 163 7.67 5.09 -21.19
N LEU A 164 8.30 5.85 -22.09
CA LEU A 164 7.88 5.91 -23.49
C LEU A 164 7.86 4.50 -24.09
N ASN A 165 6.66 4.02 -24.43
CA ASN A 165 6.51 2.84 -25.26
C ASN A 165 7.01 3.21 -26.67
N ARG A 166 8.11 2.63 -27.13
CA ARG A 166 8.71 2.83 -28.48
C ARG A 166 7.82 2.29 -29.63
N GLN A 167 6.51 2.14 -29.45
CA GLN A 167 5.63 1.51 -30.45
C GLN A 167 4.70 2.47 -31.22
N PHE A 168 4.79 3.79 -31.04
CA PHE A 168 3.89 4.72 -31.79
C PHE A 168 4.59 5.63 -32.82
N ASN A 169 5.77 5.25 -33.34
CA ASN A 169 6.46 6.08 -34.34
C ASN A 169 6.64 5.38 -35.69
N ASN A 170 5.61 4.65 -36.19
CA ASN A 170 5.69 4.07 -37.55
C ASN A 170 4.42 4.29 -38.41
N SER A 171 3.66 5.39 -38.19
CA SER A 171 2.47 5.68 -39.00
C SER A 171 2.38 7.09 -39.57
N LEU A 172 3.50 7.83 -39.70
CA LEU A 172 3.51 9.13 -40.38
C LEU A 172 4.70 9.26 -41.35
N THR A 173 4.85 8.28 -42.27
CA THR A 173 5.57 8.50 -43.53
C THR A 173 5.07 7.49 -44.57
N SER A 174 4.01 7.86 -45.23
CA SER A 174 3.66 7.43 -46.61
C SER A 174 2.74 8.47 -47.20
#